data_5da64c856863a9a3a5b2c5359e856956
#
_entry.id   5da64c856863a9a3a5b2c5359e856956
#
_cell.length_a   1.000
_cell.length_b   1.000
_cell.length_c   1.000
_cell.angle_alpha   90.00
_cell.angle_beta   90.00
_cell.angle_gamma   90.00
#
_symmetry.space_group_name_H-M   'P 1'
#
loop_
_entity.id
_entity.type
_entity.pdbx_description
1 polymer ?
#
loop_
_entity_poly.entity_id
_entity_poly.type
_entity_poly.pdbx_seq_one_letter_code
_entity_poly.pdbx_strand_id
1 'polypeptide(L)'
;MNSIALSKRKDFAVYRATWVFVAALCLLILQALQATAQMLPNTFADLAHEISPSVVNITTTTVIAGRADQMPRGIVPKGSPFEEFFREFEDRRRGGNGGASRSSALGSGFVISADGFIVTNNHVIEGADEIEVEFFSGERLAAKVIGTDKNTDIAVLKVTSDAPLPFVSFGDSDTARVGDWVVAMGNPLGQGFSVSAGIVSARNRALSGIYDDYIQTDAAINRGNSGGPLFNLDGEVVGVNTAILSPNGGSIGIGFSMASNVVSRVVDQLTEYGE
;
A
#
# COMPACT_ATOMS: atom_id res chain seq x y z
N MET A 1 15.78 81.43 1.77
CA MET A 1 15.99 80.27 2.65
C MET A 1 14.88 79.22 2.56
N ASN A 2 13.80 79.34 1.77
CA ASN A 2 12.65 78.37 1.74
C ASN A 2 12.73 77.24 0.71
N SER A 3 13.62 77.34 -0.31
CA SER A 3 13.67 76.30 -1.37
C SER A 3 14.38 74.98 -0.98
N ILE A 4 15.39 75.07 -0.09
CA ILE A 4 16.16 73.91 0.36
C ILE A 4 15.32 72.97 1.32
N ALA A 5 14.45 73.63 2.13
CA ALA A 5 13.59 72.92 3.07
C ALA A 5 12.45 72.12 2.36
N LEU A 6 11.97 72.63 1.22
CA LEU A 6 10.94 71.97 0.39
C LEU A 6 11.51 70.78 -0.39
N SER A 7 12.75 70.84 -0.87
CA SER A 7 13.43 69.70 -1.55
C SER A 7 13.64 68.55 -0.58
N LYS A 8 14.20 68.79 0.61
CA LYS A 8 14.39 67.69 1.61
C LYS A 8 13.10 67.02 2.09
N ARG A 9 11.97 67.74 2.12
CA ARG A 9 10.67 67.16 2.45
C ARG A 9 10.12 66.24 1.33
N LYS A 10 10.35 66.61 0.08
CA LYS A 10 9.95 65.76 -1.08
C LYS A 10 10.78 64.50 -1.13
N ASP A 11 12.08 64.57 -0.93
CA ASP A 11 12.96 63.40 -0.92
C ASP A 11 12.61 62.46 0.22
N PHE A 12 12.24 62.94 1.39
CA PHE A 12 11.82 62.13 2.53
C PHE A 12 10.45 61.46 2.29
N ALA A 13 9.53 62.12 1.60
CA ALA A 13 8.24 61.57 1.24
C ALA A 13 8.38 60.44 0.20
N VAL A 14 9.24 60.65 -0.81
CA VAL A 14 9.56 59.61 -1.82
C VAL A 14 10.23 58.41 -1.15
N TYR A 15 11.17 58.62 -0.26
CA TYR A 15 11.87 57.54 0.47
C TYR A 15 10.89 56.72 1.33
N ARG A 16 9.97 57.33 2.03
CA ARG A 16 8.93 56.67 2.80
C ARG A 16 7.98 55.87 1.90
N ALA A 17 7.59 56.43 0.73
CA ALA A 17 6.73 55.75 -0.22
C ALA A 17 7.42 54.52 -0.81
N THR A 18 8.71 54.57 -1.12
CA THR A 18 9.50 53.47 -1.62
C THR A 18 9.59 52.30 -0.58
N TRP A 19 9.86 52.66 0.69
CA TRP A 19 9.92 51.66 1.75
C TRP A 19 8.56 51.01 2.03
N VAL A 20 7.46 51.75 1.98
CA VAL A 20 6.12 51.22 2.10
C VAL A 20 5.79 50.28 0.93
N PHE A 21 6.19 50.65 -0.29
CA PHE A 21 6.00 49.80 -1.46
C PHE A 21 6.83 48.50 -1.36
N VAL A 22 8.09 48.56 -0.96
CA VAL A 22 8.95 47.39 -0.75
C VAL A 22 8.39 46.50 0.35
N ALA A 23 7.94 47.04 1.47
CA ALA A 23 7.33 46.28 2.55
C ALA A 23 6.02 45.59 2.10
N ALA A 24 5.18 46.29 1.34
CA ALA A 24 3.97 45.73 0.80
C ALA A 24 4.26 44.59 -0.23
N LEU A 25 5.28 44.78 -1.07
CA LEU A 25 5.71 43.74 -2.03
C LEU A 25 6.29 42.49 -1.31
N CYS A 26 7.10 42.70 -0.27
CA CYS A 26 7.60 41.62 0.57
C CYS A 26 6.46 40.88 1.28
N LEU A 27 5.44 41.58 1.77
CA LEU A 27 4.26 40.98 2.38
C LEU A 27 3.44 40.17 1.38
N LEU A 28 3.28 40.66 0.16
CA LEU A 28 2.60 39.93 -0.92
C LEU A 28 3.38 38.67 -1.34
N ILE A 29 4.71 38.76 -1.41
CA ILE A 29 5.57 37.59 -1.70
C ILE A 29 5.49 36.58 -0.55
N LEU A 30 5.51 37.04 0.72
CA LEU A 30 5.32 36.14 1.87
C LEU A 30 3.95 35.45 1.86
N GLN A 31 2.89 36.18 1.51
CA GLN A 31 1.55 35.61 1.39
C GLN A 31 1.43 34.63 0.21
N ALA A 32 2.09 34.92 -0.92
CA ALA A 32 2.16 34.00 -2.06
C ALA A 32 2.93 32.72 -1.72
N LEU A 33 3.97 32.79 -0.90
CA LEU A 33 4.73 31.63 -0.41
C LEU A 33 3.94 30.80 0.62
N GLN A 34 3.00 31.40 1.34
CA GLN A 34 2.11 30.67 2.27
C GLN A 34 0.85 30.10 1.58
N ALA A 35 0.56 30.54 0.37
CA ALA A 35 -0.58 30.09 -0.42
C ALA A 35 -0.30 28.79 -1.20
N THR A 36 0.68 27.96 -0.80
CA THR A 36 0.66 26.53 -1.08
C THR A 36 -0.41 25.89 -0.17
N ALA A 37 -1.67 26.29 -0.37
CA ALA A 37 -2.77 25.48 0.07
C ALA A 37 -2.50 24.09 -0.53
N GLN A 38 -2.39 23.07 0.31
CA GLN A 38 -2.41 21.69 -0.15
C GLN A 38 -3.70 21.52 -0.93
N MET A 39 -3.63 21.71 -2.24
CA MET A 39 -4.76 21.45 -3.11
C MET A 39 -4.98 19.95 -3.05
N LEU A 40 -6.21 19.56 -2.75
CA LEU A 40 -6.63 18.18 -2.96
C LEU A 40 -6.15 17.74 -4.35
N PRO A 41 -5.58 16.54 -4.50
CA PRO A 41 -5.14 16.08 -5.81
C PRO A 41 -6.35 16.10 -6.76
N ASN A 42 -6.22 16.79 -7.87
CA ASN A 42 -7.27 16.82 -8.91
C ASN A 42 -7.44 15.44 -9.55
N THR A 43 -6.42 14.61 -9.49
CA THR A 43 -6.38 13.25 -10.04
C THR A 43 -5.26 12.46 -9.37
N PHE A 44 -5.39 11.15 -9.35
CA PHE A 44 -4.34 10.21 -8.94
C PHE A 44 -3.64 9.56 -10.15
N ALA A 45 -3.91 10.04 -11.38
CA ALA A 45 -3.45 9.39 -12.60
C ALA A 45 -1.92 9.34 -12.72
N ASP A 46 -1.24 10.44 -12.39
CA ASP A 46 0.23 10.50 -12.46
C ASP A 46 0.86 9.57 -11.43
N LEU A 47 0.38 9.60 -10.19
CA LEU A 47 0.81 8.69 -9.14
C LEU A 47 0.56 7.23 -9.54
N ALA A 48 -0.65 6.90 -10.01
CA ALA A 48 -0.98 5.54 -10.44
C ALA A 48 -0.07 5.06 -11.57
N HIS A 49 0.27 5.93 -12.52
CA HIS A 49 1.20 5.62 -13.61
C HIS A 49 2.62 5.32 -13.08
N GLU A 50 3.09 6.09 -12.12
CA GLU A 50 4.42 5.96 -11.51
C GLU A 50 4.56 4.65 -10.73
N ILE A 51 3.57 4.32 -9.88
CA ILE A 51 3.65 3.17 -8.98
C ILE A 51 3.27 1.83 -9.63
N SER A 52 2.45 1.85 -10.69
CA SER A 52 1.93 0.63 -11.34
C SER A 52 3.01 -0.38 -11.73
N PRO A 53 4.18 0.02 -12.27
CA PRO A 53 5.19 -0.94 -12.69
C PRO A 53 5.79 -1.77 -11.55
N SER A 54 5.69 -1.31 -10.31
CA SER A 54 6.19 -2.00 -9.12
C SER A 54 5.16 -2.93 -8.47
N VAL A 55 3.88 -2.83 -8.84
CA VAL A 55 2.82 -3.67 -8.29
C VAL A 55 2.67 -4.92 -9.14
N VAL A 56 2.50 -6.05 -8.48
CA VAL A 56 2.43 -7.35 -9.12
C VAL A 56 1.17 -8.11 -8.73
N ASN A 57 0.72 -8.97 -9.64
CA ASN A 57 -0.29 -9.97 -9.40
C ASN A 57 0.38 -11.29 -9.03
N ILE A 58 -0.13 -11.98 -8.01
CA ILE A 58 0.40 -13.25 -7.55
C ILE A 58 -0.65 -14.34 -7.78
N THR A 59 -0.27 -15.32 -8.57
CA THR A 59 -1.06 -16.53 -8.80
C THR A 59 -0.38 -17.71 -8.13
N THR A 60 -1.10 -18.40 -7.25
CA THR A 60 -0.61 -19.61 -6.60
C THR A 60 -1.33 -20.83 -7.15
N THR A 61 -0.60 -21.93 -7.30
CA THR A 61 -1.15 -23.21 -7.69
C THR A 61 -0.87 -24.23 -6.61
N THR A 62 -1.91 -24.96 -6.16
CA THR A 62 -1.78 -26.07 -5.23
C THR A 62 -2.23 -27.36 -5.93
N VAL A 63 -1.40 -28.38 -5.91
CA VAL A 63 -1.72 -29.72 -6.45
C VAL A 63 -2.30 -30.57 -5.32
N ILE A 64 -3.60 -30.76 -5.33
CA ILE A 64 -4.29 -31.61 -4.34
C ILE A 64 -4.12 -33.07 -4.77
N ALA A 65 -3.07 -33.73 -4.29
CA ALA A 65 -2.99 -35.21 -4.37
C ALA A 65 -3.94 -35.76 -3.32
N GLY A 66 -5.00 -36.51 -3.79
CA GLY A 66 -6.14 -36.99 -3.00
C GLY A 66 -5.84 -37.60 -1.63
N ARG A 67 -5.68 -36.74 -0.62
CA ARG A 67 -5.75 -37.06 0.81
C ARG A 67 -6.31 -35.85 1.55
N ALA A 68 -7.63 -35.88 1.72
CA ALA A 68 -8.36 -34.86 2.48
C ALA A 68 -8.37 -35.19 3.99
N ASP A 69 -7.20 -35.29 4.63
CA ASP A 69 -7.15 -35.31 6.11
C ASP A 69 -5.83 -34.73 6.60
N GLN A 70 -5.95 -33.66 7.35
CA GLN A 70 -4.93 -32.91 8.10
C GLN A 70 -4.39 -31.64 7.41
N MET A 71 -5.22 -30.59 7.40
CA MET A 71 -4.71 -29.22 7.31
C MET A 71 -4.84 -28.52 8.67
N PRO A 72 -3.85 -27.69 9.07
CA PRO A 72 -3.96 -26.85 10.25
C PRO A 72 -5.15 -25.90 10.12
N ARG A 73 -5.91 -25.74 11.19
CA ARG A 73 -7.07 -24.84 11.25
C ARG A 73 -6.62 -23.41 11.39
N GLY A 74 -7.15 -22.56 10.48
CA GLY A 74 -7.43 -21.13 10.58
C GLY A 74 -6.45 -20.21 11.28
N ILE A 75 -5.91 -19.27 10.51
CA ILE A 75 -5.10 -18.11 10.94
C ILE A 75 -5.95 -17.13 11.79
N VAL A 76 -7.29 -17.20 11.67
CA VAL A 76 -8.22 -16.27 12.32
C VAL A 76 -8.99 -16.98 13.43
N PRO A 77 -9.06 -16.42 14.66
CA PRO A 77 -9.86 -16.95 15.75
C PRO A 77 -11.34 -17.07 15.35
N LYS A 78 -11.98 -18.18 15.75
CA LYS A 78 -13.43 -18.39 15.55
C LYS A 78 -14.21 -17.25 16.20
N GLY A 79 -15.14 -16.66 15.45
CA GLY A 79 -15.95 -15.51 15.91
C GLY A 79 -15.31 -14.15 15.61
N SER A 80 -14.16 -14.11 14.93
CA SER A 80 -13.58 -12.86 14.41
C SER A 80 -14.47 -12.27 13.32
N PRO A 81 -14.65 -10.94 13.24
CA PRO A 81 -15.36 -10.27 12.15
C PRO A 81 -14.77 -10.55 10.76
N PHE A 82 -13.55 -11.09 10.72
CA PHE A 82 -12.80 -11.43 9.51
C PHE A 82 -12.89 -12.91 9.14
N GLU A 83 -13.50 -13.76 10.00
CA GLU A 83 -13.60 -15.21 9.79
C GLU A 83 -14.21 -15.55 8.43
N GLU A 84 -15.23 -14.79 8.00
CA GLU A 84 -15.92 -15.05 6.73
C GLU A 84 -15.06 -14.73 5.51
N PHE A 85 -14.27 -13.64 5.57
CA PHE A 85 -13.31 -13.26 4.53
C PHE A 85 -12.25 -14.35 4.34
N PHE A 86 -11.63 -14.80 5.44
CA PHE A 86 -10.58 -15.82 5.40
C PHE A 86 -11.15 -17.21 5.11
N ARG A 87 -12.34 -17.56 5.63
CA ARG A 87 -13.00 -18.85 5.35
C ARG A 87 -13.27 -19.05 3.86
N GLU A 88 -13.75 -18.04 3.18
CA GLU A 88 -14.02 -18.15 1.74
C GLU A 88 -12.73 -18.20 0.92
N PHE A 89 -11.65 -17.62 1.41
CA PHE A 89 -10.31 -17.79 0.85
C PHE A 89 -9.85 -19.27 1.00
N GLU A 90 -10.10 -19.88 2.17
CA GLU A 90 -9.82 -21.29 2.43
C GLU A 90 -10.75 -22.24 1.61
N ASP A 91 -12.04 -21.92 1.47
CA ASP A 91 -13.01 -22.78 0.78
C ASP A 91 -12.74 -22.86 -0.73
N ARG A 92 -12.21 -21.83 -1.37
CA ARG A 92 -11.75 -21.89 -2.76
C ARG A 92 -10.57 -22.84 -2.95
N ARG A 93 -9.75 -23.03 -1.94
CA ARG A 93 -8.66 -24.02 -1.92
C ARG A 93 -9.18 -25.46 -1.79
N ARG A 94 -10.42 -25.67 -1.29
CA ARG A 94 -11.05 -26.99 -1.06
C ARG A 94 -11.97 -27.47 -2.18
N GLY A 95 -12.37 -26.60 -3.10
CA GLY A 95 -13.38 -26.88 -4.12
C GLY A 95 -12.85 -27.66 -5.33
N GLY A 96 -12.50 -28.91 -5.17
CA GLY A 96 -12.11 -29.78 -6.26
C GLY A 96 -12.63 -31.21 -6.07
N ASN A 97 -13.55 -31.62 -6.93
CA ASN A 97 -14.18 -32.96 -6.94
C ASN A 97 -13.18 -34.02 -7.47
N GLY A 98 -12.69 -34.93 -6.60
CA GLY A 98 -12.30 -36.30 -6.89
C GLY A 98 -11.32 -36.65 -8.03
N GLY A 99 -10.35 -35.77 -8.35
CA GLY A 99 -9.20 -36.05 -9.23
C GLY A 99 -8.06 -35.11 -8.82
N ALA A 100 -6.80 -35.34 -9.21
CA ALA A 100 -5.73 -34.39 -8.96
C ALA A 100 -6.17 -33.01 -9.49
N SER A 101 -6.70 -32.19 -8.61
CA SER A 101 -7.29 -30.90 -8.93
C SER A 101 -6.26 -29.82 -8.62
N ARG A 102 -5.96 -28.98 -9.61
CA ARG A 102 -5.18 -27.76 -9.39
C ARG A 102 -6.13 -26.69 -8.89
N SER A 103 -5.89 -26.19 -7.70
CA SER A 103 -6.56 -25.01 -7.16
C SER A 103 -5.65 -23.79 -7.36
N SER A 104 -6.19 -22.68 -7.87
CA SER A 104 -5.46 -21.43 -8.02
C SER A 104 -6.06 -20.40 -7.08
N ALA A 105 -5.19 -19.67 -6.39
CA ALA A 105 -5.58 -18.48 -5.64
C ALA A 105 -4.89 -17.24 -6.24
N LEU A 106 -5.51 -16.08 -6.07
CA LEU A 106 -5.05 -14.80 -6.60
C LEU A 106 -4.84 -13.81 -5.44
N GLY A 107 -3.76 -13.09 -5.50
CA GLY A 107 -3.43 -12.00 -4.61
C GLY A 107 -2.59 -10.95 -5.32
N SER A 108 -2.13 -9.98 -4.58
CA SER A 108 -1.24 -8.93 -5.05
C SER A 108 0.05 -8.89 -4.25
N GLY A 109 1.02 -8.16 -4.75
CA GLY A 109 2.27 -7.86 -4.08
C GLY A 109 2.91 -6.62 -4.69
N PHE A 110 4.08 -6.28 -4.21
CA PHE A 110 4.85 -5.17 -4.76
C PHE A 110 6.36 -5.43 -4.62
N VAL A 111 7.11 -4.93 -5.59
CA VAL A 111 8.57 -5.05 -5.66
C VAL A 111 9.18 -3.99 -4.74
N ILE A 112 10.10 -4.41 -3.88
CA ILE A 112 10.80 -3.54 -2.91
C ILE A 112 12.28 -3.32 -3.25
N SER A 113 12.80 -4.03 -4.26
CA SER A 113 14.19 -3.88 -4.68
C SER A 113 14.39 -4.22 -6.15
N ALA A 114 15.36 -3.56 -6.79
CA ALA A 114 15.65 -3.75 -8.21
C ALA A 114 16.11 -5.17 -8.57
N ASP A 115 16.60 -5.94 -7.62
CA ASP A 115 17.02 -7.33 -7.78
C ASP A 115 15.89 -8.36 -7.58
N GLY A 116 14.65 -7.89 -7.29
CA GLY A 116 13.44 -8.71 -7.37
C GLY A 116 12.93 -9.29 -6.06
N PHE A 117 13.14 -8.63 -4.91
CA PHE A 117 12.40 -8.93 -3.70
C PHE A 117 10.99 -8.35 -3.79
N ILE A 118 10.00 -9.15 -3.38
CA ILE A 118 8.56 -8.82 -3.45
C ILE A 118 7.93 -9.11 -2.10
N VAL A 119 7.08 -8.19 -1.65
CA VAL A 119 6.28 -8.32 -0.44
C VAL A 119 4.85 -8.68 -0.81
N THR A 120 4.25 -9.57 -0.03
CA THR A 120 2.85 -9.96 -0.10
C THR A 120 2.37 -10.46 1.26
N ASN A 121 1.11 -10.91 1.35
CA ASN A 121 0.63 -11.58 2.56
C ASN A 121 1.00 -13.07 2.57
N ASN A 122 1.24 -13.60 3.77
CA ASN A 122 1.49 -15.03 3.97
C ASN A 122 0.28 -15.88 3.51
N HIS A 123 -0.96 -15.47 3.85
CA HIS A 123 -2.15 -16.21 3.48
C HIS A 123 -2.34 -16.33 1.96
N VAL A 124 -1.78 -15.41 1.16
CA VAL A 124 -1.84 -15.47 -0.32
C VAL A 124 -1.05 -16.66 -0.83
N ILE A 125 0.10 -16.96 -0.22
CA ILE A 125 1.04 -17.98 -0.72
C ILE A 125 1.06 -19.26 0.12
N GLU A 126 0.40 -19.29 1.27
CA GLU A 126 0.45 -20.43 2.19
C GLU A 126 -0.02 -21.72 1.51
N GLY A 127 0.82 -22.78 1.56
CA GLY A 127 0.56 -24.09 0.96
C GLY A 127 0.52 -24.09 -0.56
N ALA A 128 1.09 -23.10 -1.23
CA ALA A 128 1.29 -23.12 -2.67
C ALA A 128 2.45 -24.05 -3.05
N ASP A 129 2.26 -24.87 -4.09
CA ASP A 129 3.32 -25.68 -4.69
C ASP A 129 4.10 -24.86 -5.73
N GLU A 130 3.40 -23.95 -6.42
CA GLU A 130 3.96 -23.04 -7.42
C GLU A 130 3.44 -21.62 -7.21
N ILE A 131 4.32 -20.63 -7.36
CA ILE A 131 3.99 -19.21 -7.27
C ILE A 131 4.46 -18.54 -8.55
N GLU A 132 3.54 -17.92 -9.25
CA GLU A 132 3.80 -17.09 -10.44
C GLU A 132 3.47 -15.64 -10.14
N VAL A 133 4.36 -14.74 -10.51
CA VAL A 133 4.23 -13.30 -10.40
C VAL A 133 4.06 -12.70 -11.77
N GLU A 134 2.97 -11.97 -11.99
CA GLU A 134 2.69 -11.22 -13.22
C GLU A 134 2.87 -9.72 -12.96
N PHE A 135 3.74 -9.11 -13.72
CA PHE A 135 4.05 -7.69 -13.66
C PHE A 135 3.03 -6.87 -14.46
N PHE A 136 3.00 -5.56 -14.19
CA PHE A 136 2.14 -4.62 -14.94
C PHE A 136 2.41 -4.65 -16.46
N SER A 137 3.64 -4.97 -16.86
CA SER A 137 4.03 -5.18 -18.28
C SER A 137 3.37 -6.40 -18.93
N GLY A 138 2.80 -7.31 -18.14
CA GLY A 138 2.33 -8.62 -18.57
C GLY A 138 3.41 -9.71 -18.53
N GLU A 139 4.65 -9.38 -18.15
CA GLU A 139 5.70 -10.36 -17.92
C GLU A 139 5.36 -11.26 -16.74
N ARG A 140 5.68 -12.54 -16.82
CA ARG A 140 5.43 -13.54 -15.78
C ARG A 140 6.71 -14.23 -15.38
N LEU A 141 6.98 -14.25 -14.09
CA LEU A 141 8.16 -14.89 -13.51
C LEU A 141 7.76 -15.84 -12.39
N ALA A 142 8.44 -16.98 -12.32
CA ALA A 142 8.31 -17.88 -11.16
C ALA A 142 8.98 -17.24 -9.94
N ALA A 143 8.30 -17.29 -8.79
CA ALA A 143 8.81 -16.77 -7.54
C ALA A 143 9.18 -17.87 -6.56
N LYS A 144 10.20 -17.62 -5.74
CA LYS A 144 10.59 -18.45 -4.61
C LYS A 144 10.24 -17.74 -3.31
N VAL A 145 9.77 -18.48 -2.33
CA VAL A 145 9.56 -17.96 -0.98
C VAL A 145 10.91 -17.81 -0.32
N ILE A 146 11.19 -16.61 0.20
CA ILE A 146 12.38 -16.31 1.01
C ILE A 146 12.07 -16.52 2.48
N GLY A 147 10.90 -16.02 2.94
CA GLY A 147 10.45 -16.21 4.30
C GLY A 147 9.00 -15.81 4.47
N THR A 148 8.41 -16.26 5.59
CA THR A 148 7.01 -15.98 5.95
C THR A 148 6.88 -15.73 7.43
N ASP A 149 6.04 -14.76 7.81
CA ASP A 149 5.59 -14.56 9.19
C ASP A 149 4.06 -14.66 9.26
N LYS A 150 3.59 -15.68 9.97
CA LYS A 150 2.15 -15.90 10.17
C LYS A 150 1.50 -14.92 11.13
N ASN A 151 2.27 -14.34 12.04
CA ASN A 151 1.73 -13.46 13.06
C ASN A 151 1.35 -12.10 12.49
N THR A 152 2.17 -11.57 11.57
CA THR A 152 1.91 -10.32 10.86
C THR A 152 1.26 -10.54 9.50
N ASP A 153 1.12 -11.81 9.08
CA ASP A 153 0.60 -12.22 7.77
C ASP A 153 1.44 -11.64 6.59
N ILE A 154 2.77 -11.56 6.75
CA ILE A 154 3.68 -11.05 5.73
C ILE A 154 4.52 -12.19 5.17
N ALA A 155 4.79 -12.12 3.86
CA ALA A 155 5.69 -13.00 3.14
C ALA A 155 6.61 -12.21 2.22
N VAL A 156 7.84 -12.71 2.06
CA VAL A 156 8.83 -12.19 1.13
C VAL A 156 9.09 -13.23 0.06
N LEU A 157 8.97 -12.81 -1.19
CA LEU A 157 9.25 -13.62 -2.38
C LEU A 157 10.48 -13.08 -3.10
N LYS A 158 11.08 -13.92 -3.93
CA LYS A 158 12.18 -13.58 -4.83
C LYS A 158 11.88 -14.05 -6.24
N VAL A 159 11.97 -13.15 -7.20
CA VAL A 159 12.00 -13.46 -8.62
C VAL A 159 13.41 -13.23 -9.18
N THR A 160 13.72 -13.85 -10.30
CA THR A 160 14.96 -13.61 -11.06
C THR A 160 14.58 -12.96 -12.38
N SER A 161 15.09 -11.75 -12.63
CA SER A 161 14.89 -11.01 -13.86
C SER A 161 16.25 -10.70 -14.51
N ASP A 162 16.28 -10.63 -15.83
CA ASP A 162 17.49 -10.27 -16.59
C ASP A 162 17.78 -8.76 -16.54
N ALA A 163 16.81 -7.95 -16.14
CA ALA A 163 16.92 -6.50 -16.01
C ALA A 163 16.51 -6.04 -14.60
N PRO A 164 17.03 -4.89 -14.11
CA PRO A 164 16.55 -4.30 -12.87
C PRO A 164 15.06 -4.04 -12.92
N LEU A 165 14.34 -4.43 -11.86
CA LEU A 165 12.91 -4.28 -11.76
C LEU A 165 12.54 -2.89 -11.18
N PRO A 166 11.44 -2.28 -11.64
CA PRO A 166 10.83 -1.15 -10.95
C PRO A 166 10.44 -1.55 -9.53
N PHE A 167 10.72 -0.70 -8.55
CA PHE A 167 10.44 -0.97 -7.15
C PHE A 167 9.97 0.29 -6.45
N VAL A 168 9.34 0.12 -5.28
CA VAL A 168 8.86 1.19 -4.41
C VAL A 168 9.50 1.09 -3.03
N SER A 169 9.56 2.23 -2.33
CA SER A 169 10.08 2.33 -0.98
C SER A 169 8.96 2.28 0.06
N PHE A 170 9.29 1.85 1.27
CA PHE A 170 8.43 2.03 2.41
C PHE A 170 8.48 3.48 2.89
N GLY A 171 7.31 4.07 3.12
CA GLY A 171 7.14 5.32 3.84
C GLY A 171 6.99 5.06 5.34
N ASP A 172 7.14 6.10 6.14
CA ASP A 172 6.97 6.05 7.59
C ASP A 172 5.48 6.07 7.95
N SER A 173 4.91 4.90 8.29
CA SER A 173 3.50 4.80 8.70
C SER A 173 3.16 5.59 9.97
N ASP A 174 4.15 5.93 10.82
CA ASP A 174 3.89 6.71 12.03
C ASP A 174 3.58 8.18 11.72
N THR A 175 3.96 8.67 10.57
CA THR A 175 3.63 10.02 10.09
C THR A 175 2.24 10.12 9.45
N ALA A 176 1.64 9.00 9.03
CA ALA A 176 0.31 8.98 8.43
C ALA A 176 -0.75 9.43 9.45
N ARG A 177 -1.64 10.34 9.06
CA ARG A 177 -2.68 10.92 9.92
C ARG A 177 -4.05 10.53 9.44
N VAL A 178 -4.99 10.44 10.34
CA VAL A 178 -6.42 10.29 9.98
C VAL A 178 -6.83 11.47 9.10
N GLY A 179 -7.38 11.14 7.92
CA GLY A 179 -7.75 12.10 6.87
C GLY A 179 -6.74 12.26 5.75
N ASP A 180 -5.51 11.76 5.87
CA ASP A 180 -4.54 11.76 4.77
C ASP A 180 -5.01 10.83 3.65
N TRP A 181 -4.82 11.26 2.39
CA TRP A 181 -5.14 10.46 1.22
C TRP A 181 -4.23 9.25 1.10
N VAL A 182 -4.83 8.13 0.73
CA VAL A 182 -4.12 6.89 0.41
C VAL A 182 -4.67 6.26 -0.86
N VAL A 183 -3.82 5.53 -1.55
CA VAL A 183 -4.13 4.84 -2.80
C VAL A 183 -3.79 3.35 -2.62
N ALA A 184 -4.81 2.51 -2.72
CA ALA A 184 -4.61 1.06 -2.74
C ALA A 184 -4.54 0.55 -4.18
N MET A 185 -3.59 -0.32 -4.46
CA MET A 185 -3.43 -0.95 -5.76
C MET A 185 -3.33 -2.47 -5.64
N GLY A 186 -3.83 -3.17 -6.64
CA GLY A 186 -3.81 -4.63 -6.70
C GLY A 186 -4.58 -5.16 -7.89
N ASN A 187 -4.87 -6.46 -7.86
CA ASN A 187 -5.65 -7.14 -8.90
C ASN A 187 -6.92 -7.78 -8.30
N PRO A 188 -7.94 -6.95 -7.98
CA PRO A 188 -9.16 -7.47 -7.38
C PRO A 188 -9.86 -8.44 -8.34
N LEU A 189 -10.22 -9.60 -7.83
CA LEU A 189 -10.96 -10.64 -8.55
C LEU A 189 -10.25 -11.18 -9.81
N GLY A 190 -8.96 -10.93 -9.99
CA GLY A 190 -8.21 -11.34 -11.17
C GLY A 190 -8.64 -10.65 -12.47
N GLN A 191 -9.23 -9.46 -12.38
CA GLN A 191 -9.73 -8.70 -13.54
C GLN A 191 -8.68 -7.71 -14.12
N GLY A 192 -7.45 -7.79 -13.64
CA GLY A 192 -6.36 -6.89 -14.01
C GLY A 192 -6.08 -5.86 -12.91
N PHE A 193 -5.00 -5.11 -13.11
CA PHE A 193 -4.58 -4.09 -12.15
C PHE A 193 -5.64 -3.01 -11.99
N SER A 194 -5.94 -2.66 -10.76
CA SER A 194 -6.87 -1.59 -10.44
C SER A 194 -6.38 -0.75 -9.26
N VAL A 195 -6.84 0.50 -9.26
CA VAL A 195 -6.50 1.52 -8.28
C VAL A 195 -7.76 1.96 -7.57
N SER A 196 -7.71 2.06 -6.24
CA SER A 196 -8.75 2.69 -5.45
C SER A 196 -8.14 3.72 -4.52
N ALA A 197 -8.77 4.88 -4.37
CA ALA A 197 -8.35 5.94 -3.48
C ALA A 197 -9.32 6.08 -2.31
N GLY A 198 -8.79 6.48 -1.17
CA GLY A 198 -9.53 6.76 0.04
C GLY A 198 -8.66 7.54 1.02
N ILE A 199 -9.00 7.49 2.29
CA ILE A 199 -8.25 8.15 3.35
C ILE A 199 -7.82 7.15 4.43
N VAL A 200 -6.87 7.55 5.24
CA VAL A 200 -6.62 6.91 6.54
C VAL A 200 -7.83 7.22 7.42
N SER A 201 -8.66 6.21 7.69
CA SER A 201 -9.88 6.36 8.52
C SER A 201 -9.58 6.23 10.01
N ALA A 202 -8.59 5.40 10.37
CA ALA A 202 -8.10 5.23 11.73
C ALA A 202 -6.69 4.60 11.71
N ARG A 203 -6.00 4.67 12.86
CA ARG A 203 -4.66 4.09 13.04
C ARG A 203 -4.63 3.19 14.27
N ASN A 204 -3.55 2.41 14.39
CA ASN A 204 -3.27 1.55 15.55
C ASN A 204 -4.44 0.62 15.86
N ARG A 205 -5.04 0.03 14.80
CA ARG A 205 -6.10 -0.96 14.97
C ARG A 205 -5.51 -2.32 15.27
N ALA A 206 -5.97 -2.93 16.36
CA ALA A 206 -5.73 -4.33 16.67
C ALA A 206 -6.96 -5.14 16.21
N LEU A 207 -6.73 -6.22 15.47
CA LEU A 207 -7.79 -7.11 14.98
C LEU A 207 -7.87 -8.40 15.81
N SER A 208 -6.75 -9.10 15.97
CA SER A 208 -6.69 -10.36 16.72
C SER A 208 -5.28 -10.78 17.14
N GLY A 209 -4.25 -10.16 16.58
CA GLY A 209 -2.85 -10.46 16.83
C GLY A 209 -2.21 -9.57 17.90
N ILE A 210 -1.11 -10.06 18.50
CA ILE A 210 -0.34 -9.30 19.50
C ILE A 210 0.61 -8.28 18.84
N TYR A 211 0.85 -8.40 17.54
CA TYR A 211 1.69 -7.51 16.74
C TYR A 211 0.88 -6.60 15.81
N ASP A 212 -0.43 -6.55 16.03
CA ASP A 212 -1.34 -5.79 15.19
C ASP A 212 -1.07 -4.29 15.31
N ASP A 213 -0.73 -3.70 14.18
CA ASP A 213 -0.72 -2.26 13.98
C ASP A 213 -1.29 -1.98 12.58
N TYR A 214 -2.62 -1.92 12.51
CA TYR A 214 -3.30 -1.72 11.24
C TYR A 214 -3.71 -0.28 11.03
N ILE A 215 -3.51 0.19 9.80
CA ILE A 215 -4.14 1.38 9.23
C ILE A 215 -5.51 0.94 8.72
N GLN A 216 -6.58 1.59 9.21
CA GLN A 216 -7.91 1.47 8.62
C GLN A 216 -8.07 2.49 7.49
N THR A 217 -8.61 2.05 6.36
CA THR A 217 -8.90 2.91 5.19
C THR A 217 -10.28 2.63 4.63
N ASP A 218 -10.88 3.63 3.97
CA ASP A 218 -12.10 3.49 3.18
C ASP A 218 -11.81 3.32 1.68
N ALA A 219 -10.54 3.34 1.26
CA ALA A 219 -10.14 2.87 -0.05
C ALA A 219 -10.71 1.46 -0.27
N ALA A 220 -11.31 1.22 -1.43
CA ALA A 220 -11.99 -0.05 -1.70
C ALA A 220 -10.99 -1.21 -1.77
N ILE A 221 -10.89 -1.98 -0.69
CA ILE A 221 -10.15 -3.23 -0.63
C ILE A 221 -11.12 -4.37 -0.91
N ASN A 222 -10.82 -5.21 -1.87
CA ASN A 222 -11.59 -6.39 -2.23
C ASN A 222 -10.64 -7.59 -2.36
N ARG A 223 -11.20 -8.77 -2.58
CA ARG A 223 -10.44 -9.97 -2.84
C ARG A 223 -9.51 -9.78 -4.04
N GLY A 224 -8.25 -10.20 -3.88
CA GLY A 224 -7.20 -9.99 -4.86
C GLY A 224 -6.33 -8.77 -4.59
N ASN A 225 -6.77 -7.79 -3.79
CA ASN A 225 -5.91 -6.71 -3.29
C ASN A 225 -5.05 -7.13 -2.10
N SER A 226 -5.33 -8.28 -1.46
CA SER A 226 -4.52 -8.79 -0.35
C SER A 226 -3.07 -8.96 -0.76
N GLY A 227 -2.15 -8.48 0.06
CA GLY A 227 -0.71 -8.42 -0.19
C GLY A 227 -0.28 -7.23 -1.04
N GLY A 228 -1.22 -6.51 -1.66
CA GLY A 228 -0.93 -5.30 -2.41
C GLY A 228 -0.64 -4.09 -1.51
N PRO A 229 0.02 -3.06 -2.04
CA PRO A 229 0.42 -1.89 -1.30
C PRO A 229 -0.73 -0.90 -1.06
N LEU A 230 -0.66 -0.19 0.07
CA LEU A 230 -1.35 1.05 0.34
C LEU A 230 -0.33 2.19 0.28
N PHE A 231 -0.47 3.10 -0.67
CA PHE A 231 0.46 4.20 -0.91
C PHE A 231 -0.02 5.51 -0.26
N ASN A 232 0.94 6.35 0.13
CA ASN A 232 0.71 7.78 0.35
C ASN A 232 0.73 8.53 -1.00
N LEU A 233 0.59 9.86 -0.96
CA LEU A 233 0.62 10.69 -2.18
C LEU A 233 2.04 10.89 -2.75
N ASP A 234 3.07 10.53 -2.01
CA ASP A 234 4.47 10.59 -2.43
C ASP A 234 4.92 9.28 -3.12
N GLY A 235 4.00 8.31 -3.30
CA GLY A 235 4.28 7.02 -3.93
C GLY A 235 5.01 6.02 -3.02
N GLU A 236 5.04 6.28 -1.71
CA GLU A 236 5.65 5.39 -0.74
C GLU A 236 4.61 4.46 -0.12
N VAL A 237 4.99 3.22 0.18
CA VAL A 237 4.13 2.23 0.80
C VAL A 237 3.99 2.52 2.29
N VAL A 238 2.80 2.90 2.74
CA VAL A 238 2.47 3.11 4.16
C VAL A 238 1.79 1.91 4.80
N GLY A 239 1.38 0.91 4.01
CA GLY A 239 0.81 -0.33 4.52
C GLY A 239 0.67 -1.42 3.49
N VAL A 240 0.42 -2.65 3.95
CA VAL A 240 0.11 -3.82 3.12
C VAL A 240 -1.34 -4.22 3.34
N ASN A 241 -2.14 -4.21 2.28
CA ASN A 241 -3.56 -4.54 2.35
C ASN A 241 -3.74 -6.00 2.77
N THR A 242 -4.40 -6.24 3.90
CA THR A 242 -4.47 -7.57 4.51
C THR A 242 -5.90 -8.07 4.63
N ALA A 243 -6.82 -7.25 5.15
CA ALA A 243 -8.16 -7.69 5.49
C ALA A 243 -9.23 -6.61 5.26
N ILE A 244 -10.49 -7.04 5.23
CA ILE A 244 -11.66 -6.15 5.24
C ILE A 244 -12.65 -6.60 6.30
N LEU A 245 -13.36 -5.65 6.90
CA LEU A 245 -14.60 -5.96 7.59
C LEU A 245 -15.71 -6.05 6.55
N SER A 246 -16.35 -7.23 6.44
CA SER A 246 -17.34 -7.45 5.39
C SER A 246 -18.36 -8.50 5.83
N PRO A 247 -19.65 -8.18 5.78
CA PRO A 247 -20.73 -9.16 6.02
C PRO A 247 -20.97 -10.10 4.83
N ASN A 248 -20.50 -9.76 3.65
CA ASN A 248 -20.79 -10.49 2.40
C ASN A 248 -19.57 -10.69 1.48
N GLY A 249 -18.36 -10.44 2.00
CA GLY A 249 -17.10 -10.61 1.27
C GLY A 249 -16.72 -9.45 0.33
N GLY A 250 -17.56 -8.42 0.18
CA GLY A 250 -17.24 -7.21 -0.58
C GLY A 250 -16.86 -6.03 0.31
N SER A 251 -16.20 -5.02 -0.25
CA SER A 251 -15.85 -3.80 0.48
C SER A 251 -17.09 -3.03 0.91
N ILE A 252 -17.12 -2.62 2.18
CA ILE A 252 -18.11 -1.69 2.74
C ILE A 252 -17.46 -0.38 3.21
N GLY A 253 -16.23 -0.07 2.73
CA GLY A 253 -15.47 1.10 3.16
C GLY A 253 -14.73 0.90 4.49
N ILE A 254 -14.43 -0.35 4.87
CA ILE A 254 -13.63 -0.67 6.05
C ILE A 254 -12.59 -1.71 5.65
N GLY A 255 -11.44 -1.23 5.23
CA GLY A 255 -10.24 -2.02 4.92
C GLY A 255 -9.16 -1.84 5.96
N PHE A 256 -8.26 -2.80 6.06
CA PHE A 256 -7.15 -2.83 6.99
C PHE A 256 -5.86 -3.18 6.27
N SER A 257 -4.84 -2.35 6.49
CA SER A 257 -3.50 -2.55 5.94
C SER A 257 -2.50 -2.61 7.09
N MET A 258 -1.65 -3.63 7.13
CA MET A 258 -0.56 -3.72 8.10
C MET A 258 0.40 -2.55 7.89
N ALA A 259 0.69 -1.80 8.94
CA ALA A 259 1.50 -0.59 8.89
C ALA A 259 2.93 -0.87 8.39
N SER A 260 3.44 0.00 7.52
CA SER A 260 4.75 -0.19 6.86
C SER A 260 5.92 -0.33 7.83
N ASN A 261 5.89 0.36 8.98
CA ASN A 261 6.95 0.26 9.98
C ASN A 261 7.02 -1.14 10.65
N VAL A 262 5.89 -1.86 10.73
CA VAL A 262 5.88 -3.28 11.12
C VAL A 262 6.39 -4.13 9.97
N VAL A 263 5.85 -3.93 8.76
CA VAL A 263 6.20 -4.71 7.57
C VAL A 263 7.69 -4.64 7.27
N SER A 264 8.28 -3.44 7.25
CA SER A 264 9.70 -3.24 6.94
C SER A 264 10.61 -4.05 7.90
N ARG A 265 10.34 -4.00 9.20
CA ARG A 265 11.10 -4.79 10.20
C ARG A 265 10.97 -6.29 9.98
N VAL A 266 9.77 -6.75 9.65
CA VAL A 266 9.52 -8.17 9.35
C VAL A 266 10.24 -8.58 8.07
N VAL A 267 10.17 -7.76 7.03
CA VAL A 267 10.86 -8.00 5.74
C VAL A 267 12.37 -8.11 5.93
N ASP A 268 12.98 -7.23 6.73
CA ASP A 268 14.41 -7.28 7.03
C ASP A 268 14.78 -8.62 7.69
N GLN A 269 13.99 -9.05 8.69
CA GLN A 269 14.21 -10.34 9.38
C GLN A 269 14.01 -11.54 8.44
N LEU A 270 12.94 -11.54 7.64
CA LEU A 270 12.66 -12.63 6.70
C LEU A 270 13.74 -12.73 5.61
N THR A 271 14.27 -11.60 5.17
CA THR A 271 15.33 -11.58 4.16
C THR A 271 16.66 -12.10 4.71
N GLU A 272 16.94 -11.82 6.00
CA GLU A 272 18.19 -12.24 6.63
C GLU A 272 18.14 -13.69 7.15
N TYR A 273 17.02 -14.11 7.75
CA TYR A 273 16.92 -15.38 8.49
C TYR A 273 15.93 -16.38 7.88
N GLY A 274 14.99 -15.94 7.04
CA GLY A 274 14.00 -16.78 6.36
C GLY A 274 12.72 -17.06 7.17
N GLU A 275 12.71 -16.80 8.46
CA GLU A 275 11.58 -16.99 9.39
C GLU A 275 11.72 -16.14 10.67
#